data_d76265ea3d1ed17f439027d6d5ac6293
#
_entry.id   d76265ea3d1ed17f439027d6d5ac6293
#
_cell.length_a   1.000
_cell.length_b   1.000
_cell.length_c   1.000
_cell.angle_alpha   90.00
_cell.angle_beta   90.00
_cell.angle_gamma   90.00
#
_symmetry.space_group_name_H-M   'P 1'
#
loop_
_entity.id
_entity.type
_entity.pdbx_description
1 polymer ?
#
loop_
_entity_poly.entity_id
_entity_poly.type
_entity_poly.pdbx_seq_one_letter_code
_entity_poly.pdbx_strand_id
1 'polypeptide(L)'
;MARQDAIYLGVDGGGSRCRARLEDEHGTVLGEGHSGPATTRLGVDKAWRSIMHACTAAAEQAGLAREDLAKVHAGIGIAGLGRRGAEAALNGITHPFASLRFVSDGLAACLGAHGGADGAIVVAGTGSIGVGLFGGRELRFGGYGFPISDEGSGADIGLQAIRLALRAADGRGETSPLLEEVLAAFDQNAYQAVAWSEQATATDFAAFAPMVLRHAMQGDPIGRRIFERAADAIGDLLDLFLRRGIERLSLVGGLSEPITGWLTPDLRDRLKPPDDDAVGGALLVARRRFVGVEPATER
;
A
#
# COMPACT_ATOMS: atom_id res chain seq x y z
N MET A 1 20.54 -28.73 26.22
CA MET A 1 20.25 -28.33 24.82
C MET A 1 20.27 -26.83 24.78
N ALA A 2 21.24 -26.20 24.10
CA ALA A 2 21.26 -24.76 23.91
C ALA A 2 19.96 -24.37 23.16
N ARG A 3 19.21 -23.39 23.68
CA ARG A 3 18.14 -22.76 22.92
C ARG A 3 18.77 -22.24 21.62
N GLN A 4 18.44 -22.83 20.51
CA GLN A 4 18.77 -22.22 19.22
C GLN A 4 17.95 -20.95 19.13
N ASP A 5 18.60 -19.80 19.04
CA ASP A 5 17.98 -18.48 18.94
C ASP A 5 17.03 -18.49 17.75
N ALA A 6 15.77 -18.13 17.97
CA ALA A 6 14.75 -18.17 16.91
C ALA A 6 14.99 -17.02 15.93
N ILE A 7 14.96 -17.33 14.63
CA ILE A 7 15.13 -16.36 13.55
C ILE A 7 13.75 -16.08 12.92
N TYR A 8 13.47 -14.81 12.71
CA TYR A 8 12.22 -14.34 12.16
C TYR A 8 12.43 -13.60 10.86
N LEU A 9 11.56 -13.83 9.89
CA LEU A 9 11.57 -13.22 8.57
C LEU A 9 10.26 -12.49 8.35
N GLY A 10 10.32 -11.19 8.11
CA GLY A 10 9.21 -10.38 7.65
C GLY A 10 9.35 -10.08 6.16
N VAL A 11 8.27 -10.21 5.40
CA VAL A 11 8.25 -9.89 3.97
C VAL A 11 7.08 -8.97 3.63
N ASP A 12 7.37 -7.88 2.91
CA ASP A 12 6.41 -6.99 2.29
C ASP A 12 6.40 -7.24 0.77
N GLY A 13 5.42 -7.99 0.29
CA GLY A 13 5.23 -8.36 -1.11
C GLY A 13 4.24 -7.44 -1.81
N GLY A 14 4.73 -6.31 -2.32
CA GLY A 14 3.94 -5.28 -2.98
C GLY A 14 3.80 -5.43 -4.48
N GLY A 15 2.98 -4.55 -5.09
CA GLY A 15 2.74 -4.50 -6.53
C GLY A 15 3.93 -4.06 -7.38
N SER A 16 4.89 -3.33 -6.81
CA SER A 16 6.06 -2.78 -7.52
C SER A 16 7.38 -3.36 -7.05
N ARG A 17 7.47 -3.79 -5.81
CA ARG A 17 8.70 -4.30 -5.16
C ARG A 17 8.35 -5.30 -4.06
N CYS A 18 9.34 -6.10 -3.69
CA CYS A 18 9.30 -6.97 -2.52
C CYS A 18 10.51 -6.68 -1.63
N ARG A 19 10.27 -6.63 -0.32
CA ARG A 19 11.30 -6.42 0.71
C ARG A 19 11.22 -7.52 1.73
N ALA A 20 12.38 -8.00 2.19
CA ALA A 20 12.49 -9.00 3.24
C ALA A 20 13.50 -8.53 4.30
N ARG A 21 13.23 -8.81 5.57
CA ARG A 21 14.13 -8.52 6.70
C ARG A 21 14.16 -9.71 7.66
N LEU A 22 15.36 -10.17 7.96
CA LEU A 22 15.64 -11.19 8.96
C LEU A 22 16.03 -10.52 10.28
N GLU A 23 15.46 -11.00 11.37
CA GLU A 23 15.80 -10.57 12.72
C GLU A 23 16.00 -11.76 13.65
N ASP A 24 16.83 -11.58 14.68
CA ASP A 24 16.93 -12.50 15.80
C ASP A 24 15.72 -12.37 16.77
N GLU A 25 15.74 -13.12 17.87
CA GLU A 25 14.70 -13.07 18.90
C GLU A 25 14.62 -11.72 19.62
N HIS A 26 15.71 -10.95 19.62
CA HIS A 26 15.83 -9.64 20.26
C HIS A 26 15.43 -8.47 19.32
N GLY A 27 15.21 -8.74 18.04
CA GLY A 27 14.88 -7.72 17.03
C GLY A 27 16.12 -7.11 16.37
N THR A 28 17.30 -7.73 16.54
CA THR A 28 18.49 -7.31 15.81
C THR A 28 18.36 -7.71 14.34
N VAL A 29 18.51 -6.77 13.44
CA VAL A 29 18.50 -7.04 12.00
C VAL A 29 19.74 -7.84 11.62
N LEU A 30 19.53 -9.03 11.07
CA LEU A 30 20.58 -9.93 10.60
C LEU A 30 20.86 -9.73 9.11
N GLY A 31 19.83 -9.43 8.32
CA GLY A 31 19.97 -9.21 6.88
C GLY A 31 18.69 -8.72 6.24
N GLU A 32 18.85 -8.03 5.11
CA GLU A 32 17.76 -7.50 4.30
C GLU A 32 17.90 -7.95 2.85
N GLY A 33 16.78 -8.07 2.15
CA GLY A 33 16.76 -8.46 0.75
C GLY A 33 15.63 -7.78 -0.03
N HIS A 34 15.86 -7.61 -1.31
CA HIS A 34 14.94 -6.92 -2.20
C HIS A 34 14.74 -7.72 -3.48
N SER A 35 13.53 -7.61 -4.06
CA SER A 35 13.24 -8.15 -5.38
C SER A 35 12.17 -7.33 -6.09
N GLY A 36 11.81 -7.75 -7.30
CA GLY A 36 10.73 -7.16 -8.08
C GLY A 36 9.33 -7.39 -7.48
N PRO A 37 8.28 -7.10 -8.25
CA PRO A 37 6.89 -7.22 -7.78
C PRO A 37 6.56 -8.62 -7.23
N ALA A 38 5.83 -8.66 -6.10
CA ALA A 38 5.35 -9.87 -5.45
C ALA A 38 3.85 -9.77 -5.15
N THR A 39 3.04 -9.68 -6.20
CA THR A 39 1.59 -9.60 -6.12
C THR A 39 0.93 -10.80 -6.79
N THR A 40 -0.14 -11.33 -6.21
CA THR A 40 -0.91 -12.43 -6.79
C THR A 40 -1.58 -12.07 -8.14
N ARG A 41 -1.65 -10.76 -8.49
CA ARG A 41 -2.11 -10.30 -9.82
C ARG A 41 -1.25 -10.83 -10.95
N LEU A 42 0.04 -11.09 -10.70
CA LEU A 42 1.00 -11.64 -11.66
C LEU A 42 1.00 -13.18 -11.70
N GLY A 43 0.12 -13.82 -10.91
CA GLY A 43 0.10 -15.26 -10.65
C GLY A 43 0.89 -15.62 -9.38
N VAL A 44 0.39 -16.62 -8.64
CA VAL A 44 0.95 -17.04 -7.35
C VAL A 44 2.40 -17.52 -7.50
N ASP A 45 2.72 -18.30 -8.51
CA ASP A 45 4.08 -18.82 -8.76
C ASP A 45 5.10 -17.70 -9.00
N LYS A 46 4.72 -16.66 -9.75
CA LYS A 46 5.60 -15.53 -10.02
C LYS A 46 5.81 -14.69 -8.77
N ALA A 47 4.73 -14.44 -8.01
CA ALA A 47 4.82 -13.75 -6.73
C ALA A 47 5.72 -14.52 -5.75
N TRP A 48 5.55 -15.83 -5.63
CA TRP A 48 6.36 -16.68 -4.77
C TRP A 48 7.84 -16.66 -5.15
N ARG A 49 8.17 -16.76 -6.43
CA ARG A 49 9.58 -16.64 -6.89
C ARG A 49 10.20 -15.30 -6.49
N SER A 50 9.45 -14.20 -6.61
CA SER A 50 9.92 -12.88 -6.19
C SER A 50 10.15 -12.82 -4.68
N ILE A 51 9.21 -13.35 -3.89
CA ILE A 51 9.34 -13.46 -2.42
C ILE A 51 10.60 -14.25 -2.06
N MET A 52 10.76 -15.46 -2.62
CA MET A 52 11.91 -16.31 -2.33
C MET A 52 13.25 -15.66 -2.73
N HIS A 53 13.27 -14.88 -3.80
CA HIS A 53 14.47 -14.12 -4.18
C HIS A 53 14.85 -13.09 -3.11
N ALA A 54 13.88 -12.30 -2.61
CA ALA A 54 14.13 -11.35 -1.51
C ALA A 54 14.57 -12.08 -0.22
N CYS A 55 13.92 -13.20 0.12
CA CYS A 55 14.27 -14.00 1.29
C CYS A 55 15.70 -14.58 1.20
N THR A 56 16.08 -15.09 0.03
CA THR A 56 17.43 -15.62 -0.19
C THR A 56 18.49 -14.53 -0.08
N ALA A 57 18.24 -13.35 -0.67
CA ALA A 57 19.13 -12.20 -0.53
C ALA A 57 19.32 -11.76 0.92
N ALA A 58 18.23 -11.74 1.72
CA ALA A 58 18.31 -11.44 3.16
C ALA A 58 19.11 -12.51 3.92
N ALA A 59 18.93 -13.80 3.61
CA ALA A 59 19.66 -14.90 4.22
C ALA A 59 21.16 -14.86 3.89
N GLU A 60 21.51 -14.59 2.64
CA GLU A 60 22.90 -14.43 2.18
C GLU A 60 23.60 -13.28 2.92
N GLN A 61 22.91 -12.13 3.09
CA GLN A 61 23.44 -11.00 3.85
C GLN A 61 23.65 -11.36 5.33
N ALA A 62 22.76 -12.19 5.91
CA ALA A 62 22.88 -12.70 7.27
C ALA A 62 23.94 -13.81 7.43
N GLY A 63 24.59 -14.27 6.35
CA GLY A 63 25.53 -15.39 6.39
C GLY A 63 24.87 -16.75 6.62
N LEU A 64 23.57 -16.88 6.38
CA LEU A 64 22.79 -18.11 6.51
C LEU A 64 22.87 -18.94 5.22
N ALA A 65 23.10 -20.24 5.38
CA ALA A 65 22.96 -21.18 4.27
C ALA A 65 21.47 -21.45 3.95
N ARG A 66 21.22 -21.99 2.77
CA ARG A 66 19.83 -22.29 2.34
C ARG A 66 19.12 -23.26 3.28
N GLU A 67 19.87 -24.19 3.87
CA GLU A 67 19.39 -25.19 4.82
C GLU A 67 18.95 -24.56 6.14
N ASP A 68 19.53 -23.40 6.51
CA ASP A 68 19.19 -22.69 7.75
C ASP A 68 17.78 -22.04 7.69
N LEU A 69 17.23 -21.87 6.48
CA LEU A 69 15.85 -21.41 6.32
C LEU A 69 14.84 -22.34 7.02
N ALA A 70 15.18 -23.60 7.22
CA ALA A 70 14.36 -24.56 7.98
C ALA A 70 14.22 -24.18 9.48
N LYS A 71 14.98 -23.21 9.99
CA LYS A 71 14.90 -22.68 11.34
C LYS A 71 14.16 -21.35 11.43
N VAL A 72 13.84 -20.75 10.27
CA VAL A 72 13.26 -19.40 10.15
C VAL A 72 11.73 -19.46 10.24
N HIS A 73 11.15 -18.62 11.07
CA HIS A 73 9.71 -18.36 11.11
C HIS A 73 9.39 -17.17 10.20
N ALA A 74 8.55 -17.38 9.18
CA ALA A 74 8.24 -16.36 8.18
C ALA A 74 6.80 -15.82 8.30
N GLY A 75 6.68 -14.49 8.24
CA GLY A 75 5.44 -13.76 8.06
C GLY A 75 5.49 -12.96 6.76
N ILE A 76 4.47 -13.07 5.93
CA ILE A 76 4.47 -12.44 4.61
C ILE A 76 3.18 -11.64 4.42
N GLY A 77 3.34 -10.32 4.30
CA GLY A 77 2.32 -9.44 3.75
C GLY A 77 2.36 -9.51 2.22
N ILE A 78 1.24 -9.84 1.57
CA ILE A 78 1.22 -9.98 0.11
C ILE A 78 0.04 -9.26 -0.54
N ALA A 79 0.34 -8.44 -1.55
CA ALA A 79 -0.66 -7.75 -2.34
C ALA A 79 -1.54 -8.74 -3.11
N GLY A 80 -2.87 -8.54 -2.99
CA GLY A 80 -3.86 -9.33 -3.70
C GLY A 80 -4.17 -10.69 -3.05
N LEU A 81 -3.88 -10.89 -1.76
CA LEU A 81 -4.24 -12.11 -1.01
C LEU A 81 -5.75 -12.42 -1.09
N GLY A 82 -6.62 -11.41 -1.00
CA GLY A 82 -8.07 -11.57 -1.09
C GLY A 82 -8.62 -11.89 -2.49
N ARG A 83 -7.78 -12.10 -3.51
CA ARG A 83 -8.24 -12.53 -4.83
C ARG A 83 -8.71 -14.00 -4.77
N ARG A 84 -9.78 -14.30 -5.52
CA ARG A 84 -10.37 -15.64 -5.56
C ARG A 84 -9.30 -16.72 -5.79
N GLY A 85 -9.18 -17.64 -4.86
CA GLY A 85 -8.27 -18.78 -4.89
C GLY A 85 -6.79 -18.47 -4.55
N ALA A 86 -6.42 -17.21 -4.35
CA ALA A 86 -5.03 -16.83 -4.07
C ALA A 86 -4.56 -17.35 -2.71
N GLU A 87 -5.37 -17.18 -1.68
CA GLU A 87 -5.06 -17.64 -0.32
C GLU A 87 -4.90 -19.16 -0.26
N ALA A 88 -5.82 -19.92 -0.86
CA ALA A 88 -5.74 -21.38 -0.91
C ALA A 88 -4.48 -21.85 -1.66
N ALA A 89 -4.13 -21.19 -2.78
CA ALA A 89 -2.94 -21.52 -3.55
C ALA A 89 -1.64 -21.20 -2.77
N LEU A 90 -1.60 -20.08 -2.06
CA LEU A 90 -0.46 -19.70 -1.21
C LEU A 90 -0.29 -20.65 -0.02
N ASN A 91 -1.37 -21.01 0.65
CA ASN A 91 -1.34 -21.97 1.78
C ASN A 91 -0.93 -23.38 1.36
N GLY A 92 -1.06 -23.73 0.08
CA GLY A 92 -0.61 -25.01 -0.50
C GLY A 92 0.85 -25.01 -0.99
N ILE A 93 1.57 -23.89 -0.87
CA ILE A 93 2.95 -23.79 -1.36
C ILE A 93 3.90 -24.61 -0.48
N THR A 94 4.77 -25.41 -1.12
CA THR A 94 5.93 -26.00 -0.46
C THR A 94 6.97 -24.91 -0.18
N HIS A 95 7.40 -24.80 1.08
CA HIS A 95 8.32 -23.77 1.53
C HIS A 95 9.45 -24.32 2.42
N PRO A 96 10.63 -23.65 2.50
CA PRO A 96 11.75 -24.10 3.30
C PRO A 96 11.70 -23.70 4.78
N PHE A 97 10.74 -22.87 5.20
CA PHE A 97 10.70 -22.25 6.52
C PHE A 97 10.17 -23.20 7.61
N ALA A 98 10.58 -22.98 8.87
CA ALA A 98 10.04 -23.67 10.04
C ALA A 98 8.52 -23.44 10.18
N SER A 99 8.09 -22.21 9.93
CA SER A 99 6.66 -21.86 9.82
C SER A 99 6.47 -20.71 8.84
N LEU A 100 5.32 -20.69 8.19
CA LEU A 100 4.95 -19.65 7.22
C LEU A 100 3.52 -19.19 7.48
N ARG A 101 3.30 -17.86 7.44
CA ARG A 101 1.99 -17.25 7.52
C ARG A 101 1.87 -16.11 6.51
N PHE A 102 0.72 -16.08 5.83
CA PHE A 102 0.37 -14.99 4.93
C PHE A 102 -0.68 -14.08 5.57
N VAL A 103 -0.55 -12.80 5.32
CA VAL A 103 -1.58 -11.77 5.58
C VAL A 103 -1.66 -10.83 4.38
N SER A 104 -2.70 -10.01 4.30
CA SER A 104 -2.74 -8.96 3.28
C SER A 104 -1.60 -7.95 3.49
N ASP A 105 -1.10 -7.36 2.41
CA ASP A 105 -0.10 -6.27 2.47
C ASP A 105 -0.60 -5.09 3.31
N GLY A 106 -1.89 -4.77 3.19
CA GLY A 106 -2.54 -3.75 4.01
C GLY A 106 -2.56 -4.10 5.50
N LEU A 107 -2.88 -5.37 5.87
CA LEU A 107 -2.85 -5.80 7.26
C LEU A 107 -1.41 -5.79 7.82
N ALA A 108 -0.42 -6.24 7.05
CA ALA A 108 0.97 -6.15 7.46
C ALA A 108 1.37 -4.69 7.72
N ALA A 109 1.00 -3.76 6.84
CA ALA A 109 1.26 -2.34 7.05
C ALA A 109 0.54 -1.78 8.30
N CYS A 110 -0.71 -2.19 8.54
CA CYS A 110 -1.46 -1.79 9.73
C CYS A 110 -0.82 -2.32 11.03
N LEU A 111 -0.40 -3.59 11.04
CA LEU A 111 0.29 -4.20 12.18
C LEU A 111 1.61 -3.48 12.48
N GLY A 112 2.39 -3.15 11.44
CA GLY A 112 3.63 -2.37 11.59
C GLY A 112 3.37 -0.97 12.14
N ALA A 113 2.40 -0.27 11.58
CA ALA A 113 2.06 1.08 11.98
C ALA A 113 1.61 1.21 13.44
N HIS A 114 1.08 0.14 14.04
CA HIS A 114 0.51 0.16 15.39
C HIS A 114 1.10 -0.87 16.35
N GLY A 115 2.28 -1.45 16.01
CA GLY A 115 2.97 -2.43 16.87
C GLY A 115 2.15 -3.68 17.18
N GLY A 116 1.24 -4.08 16.28
CA GLY A 116 0.34 -5.22 16.44
C GLY A 116 -0.89 -4.95 17.31
N ALA A 117 -1.09 -3.73 17.81
CA ALA A 117 -2.29 -3.31 18.55
C ALA A 117 -3.42 -2.92 17.58
N ASP A 118 -4.63 -2.81 18.13
CA ASP A 118 -5.78 -2.26 17.40
C ASP A 118 -5.48 -0.86 16.88
N GLY A 119 -5.84 -0.60 15.64
CA GLY A 119 -5.60 0.65 14.93
C GLY A 119 -5.96 0.52 13.46
N ALA A 120 -5.85 1.61 12.72
CA ALA A 120 -6.11 1.61 11.30
C ALA A 120 -5.12 2.50 10.53
N ILE A 121 -4.87 2.12 9.30
CA ILE A 121 -4.15 2.92 8.33
C ILE A 121 -5.04 3.28 7.16
N VAL A 122 -4.82 4.44 6.58
CA VAL A 122 -5.26 4.73 5.22
C VAL A 122 -4.02 4.84 4.35
N VAL A 123 -3.97 4.04 3.30
CA VAL A 123 -2.90 4.13 2.29
C VAL A 123 -3.33 5.13 1.24
N ALA A 124 -2.56 6.18 1.05
CA ALA A 124 -2.69 7.15 -0.04
C ALA A 124 -1.42 7.10 -0.91
N GLY A 125 -1.52 6.43 -2.04
CA GLY A 125 -0.42 6.20 -2.96
C GLY A 125 -0.90 6.22 -4.41
N THR A 126 -0.42 5.31 -5.25
CA THR A 126 -0.96 5.07 -6.60
C THR A 126 -2.45 4.72 -6.53
N GLY A 127 -2.86 3.86 -5.60
CA GLY A 127 -4.25 3.62 -5.20
C GLY A 127 -4.53 4.13 -3.79
N SER A 128 -5.76 3.94 -3.30
CA SER A 128 -6.15 4.25 -1.91
C SER A 128 -6.96 3.13 -1.27
N ILE A 129 -6.71 2.88 0.02
CA ILE A 129 -7.42 1.87 0.80
C ILE A 129 -7.31 2.16 2.28
N GLY A 130 -8.38 1.90 3.03
CA GLY A 130 -8.37 1.84 4.48
C GLY A 130 -8.27 0.40 4.98
N VAL A 131 -7.33 0.12 5.88
CA VAL A 131 -7.18 -1.19 6.54
C VAL A 131 -7.03 -0.97 8.04
N GLY A 132 -7.80 -1.70 8.84
CA GLY A 132 -7.76 -1.63 10.30
C GLY A 132 -7.74 -3.01 10.93
N LEU A 133 -7.18 -3.09 12.13
CA LEU A 133 -7.33 -4.20 13.05
C LEU A 133 -8.13 -3.71 14.26
N PHE A 134 -9.22 -4.39 14.61
CA PHE A 134 -10.06 -4.05 15.75
C PHE A 134 -10.69 -5.28 16.38
N GLY A 135 -10.37 -5.55 17.64
CA GLY A 135 -10.85 -6.72 18.36
C GLY A 135 -10.50 -8.03 17.67
N GLY A 136 -9.33 -8.14 17.07
CA GLY A 136 -8.86 -9.34 16.35
C GLY A 136 -9.49 -9.52 14.95
N ARG A 137 -10.18 -8.52 14.41
CA ARG A 137 -10.79 -8.56 13.07
C ARG A 137 -10.13 -7.55 12.14
N GLU A 138 -9.80 -7.98 10.94
CA GLU A 138 -9.40 -7.07 9.86
C GLU A 138 -10.64 -6.35 9.33
N LEU A 139 -10.54 -5.02 9.24
CA LEU A 139 -11.51 -4.15 8.59
C LEU A 139 -10.89 -3.57 7.32
N ARG A 140 -11.67 -3.50 6.26
CA ARG A 140 -11.23 -2.96 4.98
C ARG A 140 -12.28 -2.06 4.38
N PHE A 141 -11.86 -0.86 3.89
CA PHE A 141 -12.72 0.11 3.22
C PHE A 141 -12.05 0.60 1.94
N GLY A 142 -12.82 0.68 0.87
CA GLY A 142 -12.30 1.07 -0.45
C GLY A 142 -11.28 0.08 -1.01
N GLY A 143 -10.38 0.56 -1.86
CA GLY A 143 -9.31 -0.23 -2.45
C GLY A 143 -9.80 -1.32 -3.40
N TYR A 144 -10.90 -1.10 -4.10
CA TYR A 144 -11.42 -2.04 -5.10
C TYR A 144 -10.71 -1.93 -6.44
N GLY A 145 -9.91 -0.89 -6.61
CA GLY A 145 -9.06 -0.70 -7.76
C GLY A 145 -9.52 0.41 -8.72
N PHE A 146 -8.53 1.12 -9.25
CA PHE A 146 -8.70 2.13 -10.28
C PHE A 146 -9.18 1.50 -11.60
N PRO A 147 -10.07 2.15 -12.41
CA PRO A 147 -10.58 3.53 -12.23
C PRO A 147 -11.94 3.64 -11.53
N ILE A 148 -12.50 2.56 -10.99
CA ILE A 148 -13.87 2.53 -10.42
C ILE A 148 -13.88 2.76 -8.91
N SER A 149 -12.71 2.70 -8.26
CA SER A 149 -12.47 2.99 -6.87
C SER A 149 -11.09 3.65 -6.73
N ASP A 150 -10.50 3.64 -5.53
CA ASP A 150 -9.24 4.28 -5.19
C ASP A 150 -9.35 5.81 -5.20
N GLU A 151 -10.47 6.34 -4.75
CA GLU A 151 -10.77 7.76 -4.64
C GLU A 151 -9.73 8.45 -3.75
N GLY A 152 -9.27 9.63 -4.16
CA GLY A 152 -8.22 10.39 -3.48
C GLY A 152 -6.80 9.88 -3.67
N SER A 153 -6.62 8.81 -4.47
CA SER A 153 -5.29 8.30 -4.84
C SER A 153 -4.60 9.17 -5.90
N GLY A 154 -3.31 8.90 -6.12
CA GLY A 154 -2.57 9.52 -7.22
C GLY A 154 -3.17 9.25 -8.58
N ALA A 155 -3.67 8.03 -8.81
CA ALA A 155 -4.33 7.68 -10.07
C ALA A 155 -5.64 8.43 -10.25
N ASP A 156 -6.44 8.60 -9.21
CA ASP A 156 -7.66 9.41 -9.27
C ASP A 156 -7.36 10.89 -9.50
N ILE A 157 -6.38 11.45 -8.78
CA ILE A 157 -5.93 12.85 -8.99
C ILE A 157 -5.53 13.07 -10.45
N GLY A 158 -4.72 12.17 -11.02
CA GLY A 158 -4.30 12.27 -12.42
C GLY A 158 -5.46 12.11 -13.40
N LEU A 159 -6.38 11.18 -13.16
CA LEU A 159 -7.57 10.99 -13.96
C LEU A 159 -8.46 12.24 -13.96
N GLN A 160 -8.67 12.87 -12.80
CA GLN A 160 -9.44 14.10 -12.68
C GLN A 160 -8.78 15.24 -13.46
N ALA A 161 -7.45 15.40 -13.34
CA ALA A 161 -6.72 16.42 -14.08
C ALA A 161 -6.85 16.26 -15.59
N ILE A 162 -6.67 15.04 -16.11
CA ILE A 162 -6.81 14.75 -17.55
C ILE A 162 -8.25 15.00 -18.02
N ARG A 163 -9.26 14.53 -17.26
CA ARG A 163 -10.67 14.77 -17.61
C ARG A 163 -11.02 16.26 -17.70
N LEU A 164 -10.51 17.06 -16.75
CA LEU A 164 -10.74 18.50 -16.76
C LEU A 164 -9.99 19.19 -17.90
N ALA A 165 -8.77 18.75 -18.22
CA ALA A 165 -8.00 19.27 -19.33
C ALA A 165 -8.70 19.03 -20.68
N LEU A 166 -9.25 17.82 -20.90
CA LEU A 166 -10.03 17.52 -22.10
C LEU A 166 -11.29 18.37 -22.21
N ARG A 167 -11.97 18.63 -21.07
CA ARG A 167 -13.15 19.53 -21.06
C ARG A 167 -12.79 20.98 -21.35
N ALA A 168 -11.62 21.44 -20.90
CA ALA A 168 -11.11 22.76 -21.22
C ALA A 168 -10.77 22.89 -22.72
N ALA A 169 -10.14 21.86 -23.30
CA ALA A 169 -9.74 21.82 -24.70
C ALA A 169 -10.93 21.96 -25.70
N ASP A 170 -12.08 21.41 -25.32
CA ASP A 170 -13.32 21.50 -26.18
C ASP A 170 -14.30 22.61 -25.73
N GLY A 171 -13.88 23.47 -24.78
CA GLY A 171 -14.69 24.63 -24.34
C GLY A 171 -15.82 24.30 -23.37
N ARG A 172 -15.91 23.06 -22.86
CA ARG A 172 -16.92 22.64 -21.86
C ARG A 172 -16.50 22.92 -20.41
N GLY A 173 -15.29 23.40 -20.17
CA GLY A 173 -14.73 23.61 -18.83
C GLY A 173 -13.93 24.89 -18.72
N GLU A 174 -13.55 25.21 -17.49
CA GLU A 174 -12.63 26.31 -17.18
C GLU A 174 -11.24 25.98 -17.68
N THR A 175 -10.45 27.00 -18.02
CA THR A 175 -9.02 26.89 -18.34
C THR A 175 -8.17 27.27 -17.13
N SER A 176 -6.99 26.66 -17.00
CA SER A 176 -6.00 27.06 -16.01
C SER A 176 -4.59 26.63 -16.45
N PRO A 177 -3.53 27.22 -15.86
CA PRO A 177 -2.16 26.82 -16.14
C PRO A 177 -1.91 25.31 -15.92
N LEU A 178 -2.54 24.70 -14.92
CA LEU A 178 -2.49 23.25 -14.70
C LEU A 178 -3.02 22.48 -15.93
N LEU A 179 -4.19 22.84 -16.41
CA LEU A 179 -4.83 22.10 -17.51
C LEU A 179 -4.10 22.28 -18.84
N GLU A 180 -3.49 23.43 -19.06
CA GLU A 180 -2.61 23.69 -20.21
C GLU A 180 -1.35 22.80 -20.14
N GLU A 181 -0.72 22.65 -18.96
CA GLU A 181 0.43 21.76 -18.77
C GLU A 181 0.05 20.26 -18.90
N VAL A 182 -1.14 19.85 -18.43
CA VAL A 182 -1.64 18.49 -18.64
C VAL A 182 -1.83 18.21 -20.13
N LEU A 183 -2.40 19.14 -20.91
CA LEU A 183 -2.57 18.99 -22.35
C LEU A 183 -1.23 18.99 -23.09
N ALA A 184 -0.25 19.76 -22.62
CA ALA A 184 1.11 19.76 -23.19
C ALA A 184 1.77 18.38 -23.11
N ALA A 185 1.48 17.57 -22.09
CA ALA A 185 1.97 16.19 -21.99
C ALA A 185 1.42 15.28 -23.12
N PHE A 186 0.42 15.75 -23.85
CA PHE A 186 -0.22 15.08 -25.01
C PHE A 186 -0.12 15.93 -26.30
N ASP A 187 0.94 16.74 -26.44
CA ASP A 187 1.19 17.61 -27.58
C ASP A 187 0.00 18.52 -27.93
N GLN A 188 -0.73 19.01 -26.93
CA GLN A 188 -1.97 19.80 -27.06
C GLN A 188 -3.05 19.09 -27.88
N ASN A 189 -3.02 17.76 -27.93
CA ASN A 189 -3.94 16.96 -28.74
C ASN A 189 -4.77 15.99 -27.88
N ALA A 190 -6.06 16.28 -27.75
CA ALA A 190 -7.00 15.45 -26.98
C ALA A 190 -7.03 13.98 -27.45
N TYR A 191 -6.86 13.71 -28.75
CA TYR A 191 -6.85 12.34 -29.28
C TYR A 191 -5.61 11.55 -28.86
N GLN A 192 -4.47 12.21 -28.62
CA GLN A 192 -3.29 11.56 -28.06
C GLN A 192 -3.52 11.14 -26.60
N ALA A 193 -4.21 11.96 -25.80
CA ALA A 193 -4.59 11.60 -24.45
C ALA A 193 -5.51 10.36 -24.43
N VAL A 194 -6.45 10.27 -25.38
CA VAL A 194 -7.31 9.09 -25.53
C VAL A 194 -6.49 7.85 -25.89
N ALA A 195 -5.67 7.91 -26.94
CA ALA A 195 -4.81 6.79 -27.35
C ALA A 195 -3.87 6.32 -26.23
N TRP A 196 -3.27 7.25 -25.48
CA TRP A 196 -2.45 6.95 -24.31
C TRP A 196 -3.26 6.22 -23.24
N SER A 197 -4.50 6.64 -22.97
CA SER A 197 -5.34 6.07 -21.91
C SER A 197 -5.74 4.60 -22.15
N GLU A 198 -5.72 4.12 -23.41
CA GLU A 198 -6.03 2.73 -23.75
C GLU A 198 -5.03 1.73 -23.18
N GLN A 199 -3.78 2.16 -22.92
CA GLN A 199 -2.71 1.31 -22.39
C GLN A 199 -2.21 1.77 -21.01
N ALA A 200 -2.64 2.96 -20.58
CA ALA A 200 -2.18 3.56 -19.33
C ALA A 200 -2.66 2.77 -18.11
N THR A 201 -1.73 2.54 -17.20
CA THR A 201 -1.99 1.91 -15.91
C THR A 201 -2.32 2.94 -14.83
N ALA A 202 -2.79 2.50 -13.68
CA ALA A 202 -2.98 3.38 -12.51
C ALA A 202 -1.69 4.17 -12.16
N THR A 203 -0.51 3.57 -12.37
CA THR A 203 0.78 4.24 -12.14
C THR A 203 1.01 5.37 -13.12
N ASP A 204 0.64 5.20 -14.38
CA ASP A 204 0.78 6.25 -15.40
C ASP A 204 -0.13 7.43 -15.10
N PHE A 205 -1.37 7.18 -14.68
CA PHE A 205 -2.25 8.25 -14.20
C PHE A 205 -1.68 8.93 -12.93
N ALA A 206 -1.18 8.17 -11.97
CA ALA A 206 -0.62 8.71 -10.73
C ALA A 206 0.61 9.61 -10.96
N ALA A 207 1.31 9.46 -12.08
CA ALA A 207 2.44 10.31 -12.45
C ALA A 207 2.05 11.79 -12.64
N PHE A 208 0.78 12.10 -12.85
CA PHE A 208 0.27 13.48 -12.91
C PHE A 208 0.05 14.12 -11.53
N ALA A 209 -0.09 13.34 -10.46
CA ALA A 209 -0.40 13.88 -9.14
C ALA A 209 0.63 14.90 -8.62
N PRO A 210 1.97 14.74 -8.81
CA PRO A 210 2.93 15.77 -8.43
C PRO A 210 2.75 17.11 -9.18
N MET A 211 2.36 17.05 -10.47
CA MET A 211 2.05 18.26 -11.25
C MET A 211 0.83 18.97 -10.66
N VAL A 212 -0.25 18.24 -10.37
CA VAL A 212 -1.46 18.80 -9.77
C VAL A 212 -1.15 19.43 -8.40
N LEU A 213 -0.38 18.76 -7.55
CA LEU A 213 0.05 19.30 -6.25
C LEU A 213 0.82 20.60 -6.40
N ARG A 214 1.79 20.64 -7.29
CA ARG A 214 2.60 21.85 -7.54
C ARG A 214 1.70 23.04 -7.91
N HIS A 215 0.79 22.87 -8.85
CA HIS A 215 -0.14 23.91 -9.24
C HIS A 215 -1.12 24.31 -8.13
N ALA A 216 -1.62 23.34 -7.37
CA ALA A 216 -2.48 23.61 -6.21
C ALA A 216 -1.78 24.50 -5.17
N MET A 217 -0.51 24.23 -4.89
CA MET A 217 0.31 25.02 -3.96
C MET A 217 0.66 26.41 -4.51
N GLN A 218 0.69 26.58 -5.84
CA GLN A 218 0.86 27.87 -6.51
C GLN A 218 -0.43 28.68 -6.62
N GLY A 219 -1.56 28.12 -6.13
CA GLY A 219 -2.84 28.82 -6.10
C GLY A 219 -3.74 28.57 -7.32
N ASP A 220 -3.40 27.61 -8.20
CA ASP A 220 -4.27 27.21 -9.31
C ASP A 220 -5.62 26.70 -8.75
N PRO A 221 -6.77 27.30 -9.12
CA PRO A 221 -8.06 26.96 -8.52
C PRO A 221 -8.51 25.55 -8.89
N ILE A 222 -8.13 25.04 -10.05
CA ILE A 222 -8.45 23.68 -10.48
C ILE A 222 -7.60 22.66 -9.70
N GLY A 223 -6.30 22.93 -9.58
CA GLY A 223 -5.38 22.10 -8.81
C GLY A 223 -5.82 21.97 -7.35
N ARG A 224 -6.18 23.11 -6.72
CA ARG A 224 -6.73 23.12 -5.36
C ARG A 224 -7.98 22.27 -5.23
N ARG A 225 -8.96 22.46 -6.11
CA ARG A 225 -10.23 21.71 -6.10
C ARG A 225 -10.02 20.20 -6.24
N ILE A 226 -9.04 19.77 -7.07
CA ILE A 226 -8.70 18.35 -7.22
C ILE A 226 -8.12 17.80 -5.92
N PHE A 227 -7.19 18.53 -5.29
CA PHE A 227 -6.55 18.09 -4.05
C PHE A 227 -7.50 18.12 -2.85
N GLU A 228 -8.37 19.11 -2.74
CA GLU A 228 -9.42 19.19 -1.73
C GLU A 228 -10.34 17.96 -1.82
N ARG A 229 -10.82 17.62 -3.01
CA ARG A 229 -11.63 16.39 -3.20
C ARG A 229 -10.86 15.10 -2.88
N ALA A 230 -9.57 15.04 -3.18
CA ALA A 230 -8.75 13.91 -2.83
C ALA A 230 -8.61 13.76 -1.31
N ALA A 231 -8.39 14.88 -0.61
CA ALA A 231 -8.32 14.92 0.86
C ALA A 231 -9.66 14.54 1.50
N ASP A 232 -10.79 15.00 0.96
CA ASP A 232 -12.12 14.62 1.41
C ASP A 232 -12.33 13.09 1.30
N ALA A 233 -11.99 12.49 0.17
CA ALA A 233 -12.11 11.05 -0.02
C ALA A 233 -11.23 10.23 0.94
N ILE A 234 -10.01 10.68 1.21
CA ILE A 234 -9.13 10.06 2.21
C ILE A 234 -9.68 10.30 3.63
N GLY A 235 -10.23 11.48 3.90
CA GLY A 235 -10.90 11.82 5.15
C GLY A 235 -12.09 10.93 5.44
N ASP A 236 -12.90 10.63 4.44
CA ASP A 236 -14.04 9.70 4.57
C ASP A 236 -13.60 8.30 5.01
N LEU A 237 -12.47 7.80 4.51
CA LEU A 237 -11.91 6.51 4.95
C LEU A 237 -11.46 6.56 6.42
N LEU A 238 -10.81 7.65 6.85
CA LEU A 238 -10.40 7.85 8.24
C LEU A 238 -11.63 7.92 9.17
N ASP A 239 -12.64 8.67 8.79
CA ASP A 239 -13.89 8.82 9.54
C ASP A 239 -14.64 7.49 9.70
N LEU A 240 -14.59 6.62 8.71
CA LEU A 240 -15.20 5.28 8.82
C LEU A 240 -14.58 4.47 9.96
N PHE A 241 -13.28 4.58 10.21
CA PHE A 241 -12.61 3.93 11.33
C PHE A 241 -12.97 4.58 12.67
N LEU A 242 -12.98 5.91 12.73
CA LEU A 242 -13.38 6.65 13.93
C LEU A 242 -14.81 6.28 14.38
N ARG A 243 -15.76 6.20 13.44
CA ARG A 243 -17.15 5.78 13.71
C ARG A 243 -17.25 4.34 14.24
N ARG A 244 -16.22 3.52 14.07
CA ARG A 244 -16.12 2.16 14.62
C ARG A 244 -15.34 2.08 15.93
N GLY A 245 -14.94 3.24 16.48
CA GLY A 245 -14.21 3.33 17.74
C GLY A 245 -12.71 3.07 17.63
N ILE A 246 -12.15 3.12 16.40
CA ILE A 246 -10.71 3.01 16.18
C ILE A 246 -10.10 4.40 16.19
N GLU A 247 -9.37 4.72 17.26
CA GLU A 247 -8.79 6.05 17.46
C GLU A 247 -7.32 6.15 17.01
N ARG A 248 -6.60 5.01 16.92
CA ARG A 248 -5.22 5.00 16.42
C ARG A 248 -5.24 4.95 14.90
N LEU A 249 -4.97 6.08 14.28
CA LEU A 249 -4.99 6.25 12.83
C LEU A 249 -3.62 6.69 12.33
N SER A 250 -3.17 6.08 11.22
CA SER A 250 -2.01 6.56 10.48
C SER A 250 -2.35 6.71 9.00
N LEU A 251 -1.79 7.72 8.37
CA LEU A 251 -1.84 7.91 6.94
C LEU A 251 -0.48 7.54 6.36
N VAL A 252 -0.47 6.62 5.40
CA VAL A 252 0.76 6.06 4.81
C VAL A 252 0.70 6.09 3.28
N GLY A 253 1.85 5.91 2.62
CA GLY A 253 1.96 5.96 1.17
C GLY A 253 2.56 7.26 0.66
N GLY A 254 2.86 7.33 -0.63
CA GLY A 254 3.59 8.46 -1.24
C GLY A 254 2.84 9.79 -1.24
N LEU A 255 1.53 9.77 -1.05
CA LEU A 255 0.70 10.98 -0.94
C LEU A 255 0.32 11.32 0.51
N SER A 256 0.79 10.56 1.51
CA SER A 256 0.41 10.79 2.92
C SER A 256 0.79 12.21 3.39
N GLU A 257 2.03 12.62 3.19
CA GLU A 257 2.51 13.94 3.57
C GLU A 257 1.78 15.07 2.80
N PRO A 258 1.72 15.06 1.46
CA PRO A 258 0.97 16.05 0.71
C PRO A 258 -0.50 16.18 1.15
N ILE A 259 -1.23 15.09 1.30
CA ILE A 259 -2.67 15.10 1.62
C ILE A 259 -2.93 15.57 3.05
N THR A 260 -2.05 15.25 4.01
CA THR A 260 -2.24 15.66 5.42
C THR A 260 -2.49 17.17 5.56
N GLY A 261 -1.84 18.00 4.76
CA GLY A 261 -2.03 19.45 4.77
C GLY A 261 -3.42 19.91 4.32
N TRP A 262 -4.17 19.07 3.61
CA TRP A 262 -5.50 19.35 3.06
C TRP A 262 -6.64 18.71 3.86
N LEU A 263 -6.33 17.81 4.81
CA LEU A 263 -7.33 17.24 5.72
C LEU A 263 -7.88 18.31 6.67
N THR A 264 -9.08 18.08 7.19
CA THR A 264 -9.64 18.92 8.26
C THR A 264 -8.71 18.92 9.47
N PRO A 265 -8.66 20.03 10.25
CA PRO A 265 -7.82 20.10 11.44
C PRO A 265 -8.07 18.94 12.42
N ASP A 266 -9.32 18.55 12.64
CA ASP A 266 -9.69 17.46 13.56
C ASP A 266 -9.09 16.10 13.11
N LEU A 267 -9.18 15.76 11.82
CA LEU A 267 -8.59 14.53 11.30
C LEU A 267 -7.07 14.57 11.36
N ARG A 268 -6.47 15.69 10.97
CA ARG A 268 -5.00 15.85 10.97
C ARG A 268 -4.42 15.67 12.38
N ASP A 269 -5.06 16.24 13.40
CA ASP A 269 -4.59 16.19 14.78
C ASP A 269 -4.71 14.78 15.40
N ARG A 270 -5.56 13.93 14.84
CA ARG A 270 -5.73 12.51 15.23
C ARG A 270 -4.71 11.57 14.60
N LEU A 271 -4.08 11.97 13.49
CA LEU A 271 -3.09 11.13 12.83
C LEU A 271 -1.84 10.96 13.71
N LYS A 272 -1.36 9.72 13.75
CA LYS A 272 -0.09 9.37 14.40
C LYS A 272 0.88 8.84 13.34
N PRO A 273 2.17 9.15 13.46
CA PRO A 273 3.17 8.50 12.63
C PRO A 273 3.12 6.99 12.87
N PRO A 274 3.37 6.16 11.84
CA PRO A 274 3.49 4.71 12.03
C PRO A 274 4.71 4.38 12.89
N ASP A 275 4.57 3.36 13.77
CA ASP A 275 5.66 2.88 14.61
C ASP A 275 6.74 2.15 13.77
N ASP A 276 6.32 1.34 12.77
CA ASP A 276 7.18 0.62 11.81
C ASP A 276 6.44 0.46 10.47
N ASP A 277 7.10 -0.10 9.49
CA ASP A 277 6.57 -0.34 8.14
C ASP A 277 5.90 -1.73 7.99
N ALA A 278 5.49 -2.08 6.77
CA ALA A 278 4.86 -3.36 6.46
C ALA A 278 5.78 -4.58 6.71
N VAL A 279 7.10 -4.39 6.60
CA VAL A 279 8.06 -5.47 6.93
C VAL A 279 8.07 -5.73 8.43
N GLY A 280 8.06 -4.68 9.26
CA GLY A 280 7.92 -4.79 10.72
C GLY A 280 6.61 -5.47 11.11
N GLY A 281 5.50 -5.11 10.47
CA GLY A 281 4.22 -5.81 10.69
C GLY A 281 4.27 -7.27 10.28
N ALA A 282 4.91 -7.63 9.18
CA ALA A 282 5.13 -9.01 8.77
C ALA A 282 6.01 -9.78 9.77
N LEU A 283 7.01 -9.14 10.40
CA LEU A 283 7.78 -9.71 11.51
C LEU A 283 6.91 -10.00 12.75
N LEU A 284 5.94 -9.12 13.07
CA LEU A 284 4.96 -9.40 14.14
C LEU A 284 4.12 -10.65 13.80
N VAL A 285 3.76 -10.84 12.53
CA VAL A 285 3.09 -12.06 12.06
C VAL A 285 3.97 -13.29 12.27
N ALA A 286 5.26 -13.22 11.90
CA ALA A 286 6.22 -14.30 12.10
C ALA A 286 6.37 -14.66 13.58
N ARG A 287 6.44 -13.67 14.47
CA ARG A 287 6.58 -13.80 15.93
C ARG A 287 5.30 -14.21 16.64
N ARG A 288 4.15 -14.25 15.94
CA ARG A 288 2.80 -14.43 16.51
C ARG A 288 2.45 -13.39 17.60
N ARG A 289 2.97 -12.18 17.47
CA ARG A 289 2.76 -11.07 18.41
C ARG A 289 1.64 -10.13 17.93
N PHE A 290 0.48 -10.70 17.63
CA PHE A 290 -0.74 -9.95 17.33
C PHE A 290 -1.95 -10.78 17.75
N VAL A 291 -3.07 -10.14 18.01
CA VAL A 291 -4.34 -10.83 18.28
C VAL A 291 -4.74 -11.56 17.00
N GLY A 292 -5.03 -12.87 17.10
CA GLY A 292 -5.33 -13.71 15.94
C GLY A 292 -6.47 -13.11 15.10
N VAL A 293 -6.20 -12.92 13.81
CA VAL A 293 -7.17 -12.37 12.87
C VAL A 293 -8.07 -13.50 12.42
N GLU A 294 -9.36 -13.43 12.71
CA GLU A 294 -10.35 -14.23 12.00
C GLU A 294 -10.48 -13.67 10.58
N PRO A 295 -10.53 -14.55 9.54
CA PRO A 295 -10.75 -14.09 8.18
C PRO A 295 -12.04 -13.27 8.12
N ALA A 296 -12.00 -12.16 7.39
CA ALA A 296 -13.18 -11.34 7.16
C ALA A 296 -14.27 -12.21 6.55
N THR A 297 -15.36 -12.45 7.30
CA THR A 297 -16.54 -13.10 6.72
C THR A 297 -17.09 -12.18 5.64
N GLU A 298 -17.04 -12.63 4.40
CA GLU A 298 -17.70 -12.00 3.26
C GLU A 298 -19.16 -11.71 3.65
N ARG A 299 -19.55 -10.43 3.62
CA ARG A 299 -20.95 -10.00 3.59
C ARG A 299 -21.23 -9.28 2.29
#